data_d258d3de7b9cd36786296f3f22613322
#
_entry.id   d258d3de7b9cd36786296f3f22613322
#
_cell.length_a   1.000
_cell.length_b   1.000
_cell.length_c   1.000
_cell.angle_alpha   90.00
_cell.angle_beta   90.00
_cell.angle_gamma   90.00
#
_symmetry.space_group_name_H-M   'P 1'
#
loop_
_entity.id
_entity.type
_entity.pdbx_description
1 polymer ?
#
loop_
_entity_poly.entity_id
_entity_poly.type
_entity_poly.pdbx_seq_one_letter_code
_entity_poly.pdbx_strand_id
1 'polypeptide(L)'
;LSSAASDVYKRQGVLTARGITDPTEALTLLAGEEELSDPSLLTDMDKACKRIWRAIDEGETIVVFGDYDVDGITATCLLTDFLRGIGADCVVHIPGRLEEGYGLNAGAIRQLRAQGVRLIITVDCGITALEEAELCRELGVTLVITDHHECKEQLPQCAAVVDPHRPDRTYPHTMLS
;
A
#
# COMPACT_ATOMS: atom_id res chain seq x y z
N LEU A 1 -6.11 13.48 43.50
CA LEU A 1 -5.34 12.61 42.58
C LEU A 1 -4.41 13.51 41.77
N SER A 2 -3.10 13.17 41.76
CA SER A 2 -2.13 13.91 40.93
C SER A 2 -2.52 13.82 39.45
N SER A 3 -2.15 14.82 38.64
CA SER A 3 -2.41 14.79 37.20
C SER A 3 -1.91 13.50 36.54
N ALA A 4 -0.76 12.98 36.99
CA ALA A 4 -0.19 11.72 36.53
C ALA A 4 -1.11 10.50 36.78
N ALA A 5 -1.74 10.39 37.96
CA ALA A 5 -2.69 9.30 38.22
C ALA A 5 -3.93 9.40 37.34
N SER A 6 -4.46 10.61 37.10
CA SER A 6 -5.57 10.83 36.17
C SER A 6 -5.25 10.39 34.75
N ASP A 7 -4.04 10.64 34.28
CA ASP A 7 -3.63 10.27 32.91
C ASP A 7 -3.43 8.76 32.77
N VAL A 8 -2.93 8.07 33.79
CA VAL A 8 -2.83 6.60 33.81
C VAL A 8 -4.22 5.97 33.69
N TYR A 9 -5.21 6.43 34.45
CA TYR A 9 -6.58 5.89 34.36
C TYR A 9 -7.24 6.15 33.01
N LYS A 10 -6.98 7.30 32.38
CA LYS A 10 -7.49 7.60 31.04
C LYS A 10 -6.87 6.67 29.99
N ARG A 11 -5.55 6.44 30.04
CA ARG A 11 -4.87 5.50 29.12
C ARG A 11 -5.42 4.09 29.29
N GLN A 12 -5.55 3.60 30.52
CA GLN A 12 -6.15 2.29 30.79
C GLN A 12 -7.59 2.18 30.22
N GLY A 13 -8.41 3.21 30.42
CA GLY A 13 -9.77 3.24 29.89
C GLY A 13 -9.80 3.15 28.37
N VAL A 14 -8.92 3.85 27.68
CA VAL A 14 -8.81 3.81 26.19
C VAL A 14 -8.34 2.44 25.72
N LEU A 15 -7.30 1.87 26.33
CA LEU A 15 -6.77 0.55 25.97
C LEU A 15 -7.83 -0.54 26.18
N THR A 16 -8.50 -0.55 27.32
CA THR A 16 -9.58 -1.51 27.62
C THR A 16 -10.74 -1.38 26.63
N ALA A 17 -11.14 -0.16 26.28
CA ALA A 17 -12.21 0.07 25.31
C ALA A 17 -11.84 -0.42 23.88
N ARG A 18 -10.55 -0.55 23.59
CA ARG A 18 -10.02 -1.14 22.35
C ARG A 18 -9.70 -2.62 22.44
N GLY A 19 -10.11 -3.27 23.53
CA GLY A 19 -9.91 -4.70 23.76
C GLY A 19 -8.51 -5.09 24.24
N ILE A 20 -7.60 -4.13 24.45
CA ILE A 20 -6.25 -4.37 24.96
C ILE A 20 -6.34 -4.49 26.48
N THR A 21 -6.36 -5.71 26.98
CA THR A 21 -6.52 -6.03 28.42
C THR A 21 -5.29 -6.69 29.03
N ASP A 22 -4.36 -7.18 28.19
CA ASP A 22 -3.10 -7.74 28.64
C ASP A 22 -2.10 -6.61 28.98
N PRO A 23 -1.49 -6.60 30.19
CA PRO A 23 -0.56 -5.56 30.57
C PRO A 23 0.72 -5.53 29.73
N THR A 24 1.18 -6.67 29.22
CA THR A 24 2.38 -6.78 28.39
C THR A 24 2.13 -6.17 27.03
N GLU A 25 0.99 -6.52 26.40
CA GLU A 25 0.54 -5.92 25.14
C GLU A 25 0.40 -4.41 25.27
N ALA A 26 -0.23 -3.94 26.37
CA ALA A 26 -0.39 -2.53 26.65
C ALA A 26 0.96 -1.79 26.79
N LEU A 27 1.93 -2.40 27.44
CA LEU A 27 3.27 -1.82 27.61
C LEU A 27 4.03 -1.75 26.28
N THR A 28 4.01 -2.81 25.49
CA THR A 28 4.62 -2.86 24.14
C THR A 28 4.06 -1.75 23.25
N LEU A 29 2.74 -1.62 23.20
CA LEU A 29 2.07 -0.57 22.44
C LEU A 29 2.44 0.84 22.90
N LEU A 30 2.50 1.06 24.21
CA LEU A 30 2.87 2.37 24.80
C LEU A 30 4.35 2.71 24.65
N ALA A 31 5.20 1.71 24.58
CA ALA A 31 6.63 1.87 24.34
C ALA A 31 6.97 2.16 22.88
N GLY A 32 6.04 1.84 21.95
CA GLY A 32 6.30 1.92 20.51
C GLY A 32 7.34 0.89 20.03
N GLU A 33 7.50 -0.20 20.78
CA GLU A 33 8.47 -1.28 20.51
C GLU A 33 7.81 -2.44 19.76
N GLU A 34 6.79 -2.16 18.95
CA GLU A 34 6.19 -3.20 18.11
C GLU A 34 7.22 -3.69 17.08
N GLU A 35 7.59 -4.95 17.17
CA GLU A 35 8.36 -5.60 16.12
C GLU A 35 7.48 -5.75 14.87
N LEU A 36 7.97 -5.21 13.75
CA LEU A 36 7.30 -5.43 12.47
C LEU A 36 7.34 -6.93 12.14
N SER A 37 6.20 -7.49 11.81
CA SER A 37 6.14 -8.87 11.32
C SER A 37 6.86 -8.99 9.98
N ASP A 38 7.31 -10.20 9.67
CA ASP A 38 7.98 -10.49 8.40
C ASP A 38 7.08 -10.08 7.22
N PRO A 39 7.52 -9.15 6.36
CA PRO A 39 6.72 -8.69 5.21
C PRO A 39 6.41 -9.80 4.21
N SER A 40 7.18 -10.90 4.19
CA SER A 40 6.90 -12.07 3.35
C SER A 40 5.57 -12.78 3.71
N LEU A 41 5.01 -12.50 4.88
CA LEU A 41 3.69 -12.95 5.29
C LEU A 41 2.55 -12.23 4.58
N LEU A 42 2.79 -11.05 3.99
CA LEU A 42 1.81 -10.38 3.15
C LEU A 42 1.59 -11.18 1.87
N THR A 43 0.35 -11.57 1.64
CA THR A 43 -0.02 -12.34 0.44
C THR A 43 0.41 -11.61 -0.82
N ASP A 44 0.98 -12.32 -1.79
CA ASP A 44 1.54 -11.81 -3.05
C ASP A 44 2.80 -10.90 -2.92
N MET A 45 3.35 -10.68 -1.73
CA MET A 45 4.56 -9.86 -1.57
C MET A 45 5.73 -10.38 -2.42
N ASP A 46 5.95 -11.68 -2.42
CA ASP A 46 7.02 -12.30 -3.21
C ASP A 46 6.78 -12.17 -4.73
N LYS A 47 5.54 -12.22 -5.18
CA LYS A 47 5.18 -11.98 -6.60
C LYS A 47 5.42 -10.53 -6.98
N ALA A 48 5.02 -9.58 -6.11
CA ALA A 48 5.27 -8.16 -6.31
C ALA A 48 6.78 -7.88 -6.43
N CYS A 49 7.56 -8.33 -5.46
CA CYS A 49 9.01 -8.17 -5.47
C CYS A 49 9.65 -8.77 -6.73
N LYS A 50 9.31 -10.00 -7.10
CA LYS A 50 9.85 -10.65 -8.31
C LYS A 50 9.51 -9.87 -9.58
N ARG A 51 8.29 -9.34 -9.68
CA ARG A 51 7.88 -8.55 -10.84
C ARG A 51 8.62 -7.21 -10.92
N ILE A 52 8.80 -6.55 -9.77
CA ILE A 52 9.54 -5.28 -9.68
C ILE A 52 11.01 -5.49 -10.05
N TRP A 53 11.67 -6.49 -9.48
CA TRP A 53 13.06 -6.81 -9.82
C TRP A 53 13.23 -7.13 -11.30
N ARG A 54 12.31 -7.88 -11.86
CA ARG A 54 12.33 -8.16 -13.31
C ARG A 54 12.21 -6.87 -14.13
N ALA A 55 11.37 -5.92 -13.75
CA ALA A 55 11.24 -4.64 -14.44
C ALA A 55 12.56 -3.85 -14.41
N ILE A 56 13.26 -3.86 -13.26
CA ILE A 56 14.56 -3.20 -13.11
C ILE A 56 15.60 -3.86 -14.01
N ASP A 57 15.69 -5.19 -13.99
CA ASP A 57 16.66 -5.95 -14.78
C ASP A 57 16.43 -5.78 -16.29
N GLU A 58 15.17 -5.65 -16.72
CA GLU A 58 14.78 -5.46 -18.12
C GLU A 58 14.79 -3.98 -18.55
N GLY A 59 15.08 -3.04 -17.63
CA GLY A 59 15.11 -1.59 -17.91
C GLY A 59 13.72 -1.03 -18.26
N GLU A 60 12.66 -1.60 -17.70
CA GLU A 60 11.29 -1.11 -17.90
C GLU A 60 11.07 0.19 -17.12
N THR A 61 10.37 1.16 -17.73
CA THR A 61 9.89 2.33 -16.99
C THR A 61 8.80 1.93 -16.02
N ILE A 62 9.03 2.19 -14.74
CA ILE A 62 8.13 1.92 -13.61
C ILE A 62 7.41 3.20 -13.22
N VAL A 63 6.11 3.14 -13.00
CA VAL A 63 5.33 4.22 -12.39
C VAL A 63 4.95 3.83 -10.97
N VAL A 64 5.26 4.69 -10.01
CA VAL A 64 4.62 4.68 -8.69
C VAL A 64 3.40 5.59 -8.77
N PHE A 65 2.23 4.97 -8.65
CA PHE A 65 0.94 5.64 -8.73
C PHE A 65 0.36 5.76 -7.31
N GLY A 66 0.36 6.97 -6.76
CA GLY A 66 -0.11 7.24 -5.41
C GLY A 66 -1.47 7.89 -5.36
N ASP A 67 -1.97 8.11 -4.15
CA ASP A 67 -3.09 8.99 -3.90
C ASP A 67 -2.62 10.39 -3.46
N TYR A 68 -3.55 11.33 -3.41
CA TYR A 68 -3.28 12.76 -3.15
C TYR A 68 -3.30 13.13 -1.66
N ASP A 69 -3.62 12.21 -0.77
CA ASP A 69 -3.58 12.46 0.68
C ASP A 69 -2.19 12.22 1.29
N VAL A 70 -2.08 12.32 2.61
CA VAL A 70 -0.79 12.23 3.29
C VAL A 70 -0.20 10.83 3.17
N ASP A 71 -1.02 9.80 3.27
CA ASP A 71 -0.57 8.40 3.21
C ASP A 71 -0.09 8.07 1.80
N GLY A 72 -0.86 8.43 0.77
CA GLY A 72 -0.46 8.25 -0.63
C GLY A 72 0.79 9.03 -1.02
N ILE A 73 0.92 10.29 -0.58
CA ILE A 73 2.11 11.12 -0.86
C ILE A 73 3.34 10.54 -0.19
N THR A 74 3.25 10.16 1.10
CA THR A 74 4.40 9.62 1.84
C THR A 74 4.83 8.26 1.33
N ALA A 75 3.89 7.36 1.03
CA ALA A 75 4.16 6.06 0.42
C ALA A 75 4.80 6.21 -0.97
N THR A 76 4.30 7.15 -1.78
CA THR A 76 4.88 7.48 -3.10
C THR A 76 6.32 7.94 -2.98
N CYS A 77 6.61 8.86 -2.06
CA CYS A 77 7.97 9.34 -1.83
C CYS A 77 8.89 8.20 -1.40
N LEU A 78 8.47 7.42 -0.40
CA LEU A 78 9.26 6.32 0.15
C LEU A 78 9.64 5.29 -0.92
N LEU A 79 8.65 4.79 -1.67
CA LEU A 79 8.89 3.77 -2.69
C LEU A 79 9.70 4.34 -3.88
N THR A 80 9.43 5.56 -4.30
CA THR A 80 10.16 6.20 -5.40
C THR A 80 11.63 6.42 -5.05
N ASP A 81 11.92 6.92 -3.85
CA ASP A 81 13.28 7.16 -3.39
C ASP A 81 14.05 5.84 -3.30
N PHE A 82 13.43 4.78 -2.79
CA PHE A 82 14.02 3.46 -2.75
C PHE A 82 14.32 2.93 -4.17
N LEU A 83 13.35 2.94 -5.08
CA LEU A 83 13.52 2.42 -6.45
C LEU A 83 14.60 3.19 -7.22
N ARG A 84 14.62 4.52 -7.12
CA ARG A 84 15.67 5.35 -7.74
C ARG A 84 17.03 5.09 -7.10
N GLY A 85 17.08 4.88 -5.79
CA GLY A 85 18.31 4.55 -5.08
C GLY A 85 18.97 3.25 -5.52
N ILE A 86 18.20 2.31 -6.02
CA ILE A 86 18.70 1.04 -6.60
C ILE A 86 18.81 1.06 -8.12
N GLY A 87 18.65 2.25 -8.76
CA GLY A 87 18.88 2.45 -10.18
C GLY A 87 17.71 2.16 -11.11
N ALA A 88 16.49 2.05 -10.59
CA ALA A 88 15.30 1.86 -11.41
C ALA A 88 14.94 3.15 -12.19
N ASP A 89 14.47 2.99 -13.44
CA ASP A 89 13.79 4.06 -14.16
C ASP A 89 12.38 4.22 -13.61
N CYS A 90 12.24 5.17 -12.68
CA CYS A 90 11.02 5.34 -11.90
C CYS A 90 10.47 6.75 -11.99
N VAL A 91 9.21 6.86 -12.39
CA VAL A 91 8.43 8.10 -12.43
C VAL A 91 7.24 8.04 -11.47
N VAL A 92 6.74 9.18 -11.07
CA VAL A 92 5.61 9.33 -10.13
C VAL A 92 4.38 9.83 -10.89
N HIS A 93 3.23 9.29 -10.53
CA HIS A 93 1.93 9.83 -10.91
C HIS A 93 1.03 9.93 -9.67
N ILE A 94 0.54 11.12 -9.38
CA ILE A 94 -0.48 11.37 -8.37
C ILE A 94 -1.65 12.06 -9.07
N PRO A 95 -2.86 11.49 -9.08
CA PRO A 95 -3.99 12.06 -9.79
C PRO A 95 -4.44 13.39 -9.18
N GLY A 96 -4.84 14.32 -10.03
CA GLY A 96 -5.41 15.58 -9.59
C GLY A 96 -6.81 15.38 -9.03
N ARG A 97 -7.01 15.75 -7.75
CA ARG A 97 -8.28 15.56 -7.01
C ARG A 97 -9.53 16.04 -7.74
N LEU A 98 -9.42 17.16 -8.45
CA LEU A 98 -10.56 17.81 -9.13
C LEU A 98 -10.76 17.33 -10.57
N GLU A 99 -9.72 16.84 -11.22
CA GLU A 99 -9.72 16.55 -12.65
C GLU A 99 -9.82 15.05 -12.94
N GLU A 100 -9.16 14.23 -12.13
CA GLU A 100 -9.01 12.78 -12.38
C GLU A 100 -9.78 11.91 -11.36
N GLY A 101 -10.15 12.46 -10.21
CA GLY A 101 -10.84 11.74 -9.14
C GLY A 101 -9.86 10.97 -8.24
N TYR A 102 -10.39 10.01 -7.48
CA TYR A 102 -9.65 9.18 -6.54
C TYR A 102 -9.11 7.92 -7.23
N GLY A 103 -7.84 7.59 -6.95
CA GLY A 103 -7.23 6.32 -7.29
C GLY A 103 -6.92 6.12 -8.77
N LEU A 104 -6.64 4.88 -9.13
CA LEU A 104 -6.27 4.48 -10.48
C LEU A 104 -7.44 4.73 -11.45
N ASN A 105 -7.16 5.33 -12.60
CA ASN A 105 -8.20 5.67 -13.59
C ASN A 105 -7.77 5.35 -15.03
N ALA A 106 -8.75 5.10 -15.88
CA ALA A 106 -8.54 4.69 -17.27
C ALA A 106 -7.78 5.73 -18.13
N GLY A 107 -7.98 7.03 -17.84
CA GLY A 107 -7.31 8.12 -18.55
C GLY A 107 -5.80 8.09 -18.30
N ALA A 108 -5.42 8.06 -17.03
CA ALA A 108 -4.03 7.98 -16.60
C ALA A 108 -3.33 6.72 -17.15
N ILE A 109 -3.99 5.54 -17.08
CA ILE A 109 -3.43 4.29 -17.59
C ILE A 109 -3.11 4.40 -19.09
N ARG A 110 -4.03 4.91 -19.91
CA ARG A 110 -3.80 5.10 -21.35
C ARG A 110 -2.66 6.08 -21.64
N GLN A 111 -2.60 7.18 -20.89
CA GLN A 111 -1.54 8.17 -21.02
C GLN A 111 -0.18 7.58 -20.65
N LEU A 112 -0.07 6.90 -19.52
CA LEU A 112 1.17 6.25 -19.06
C LEU A 112 1.61 5.18 -20.06
N ARG A 113 0.68 4.38 -20.58
CA ARG A 113 0.99 3.40 -21.63
C ARG A 113 1.55 4.04 -22.91
N ALA A 114 0.97 5.18 -23.33
CA ALA A 114 1.46 5.92 -24.50
C ALA A 114 2.87 6.50 -24.29
N GLN A 115 3.25 6.76 -23.04
CA GLN A 115 4.61 7.19 -22.64
C GLN A 115 5.61 6.03 -22.53
N GLY A 116 5.19 4.79 -22.81
CA GLY A 116 6.06 3.61 -22.78
C GLY A 116 6.10 2.86 -21.44
N VAL A 117 5.31 3.27 -20.46
CA VAL A 117 5.24 2.59 -19.14
C VAL A 117 4.85 1.13 -19.30
N ARG A 118 5.55 0.25 -18.60
CA ARG A 118 5.34 -1.19 -18.61
C ARG A 118 4.85 -1.75 -17.27
N LEU A 119 5.19 -1.09 -16.16
CA LEU A 119 4.80 -1.47 -14.82
C LEU A 119 4.21 -0.27 -14.09
N ILE A 120 3.01 -0.43 -13.55
CA ILE A 120 2.40 0.48 -12.58
C ILE A 120 2.40 -0.22 -11.23
N ILE A 121 2.90 0.44 -10.21
CA ILE A 121 2.81 0.04 -8.81
C ILE A 121 1.92 1.08 -8.14
N THR A 122 0.74 0.68 -7.66
CA THR A 122 -0.09 1.58 -6.86
C THR A 122 0.37 1.55 -5.41
N VAL A 123 0.28 2.67 -4.74
CA VAL A 123 0.48 2.80 -3.30
C VAL A 123 -0.70 3.55 -2.71
N ASP A 124 -1.25 3.04 -1.61
CA ASP A 124 -2.40 3.62 -0.90
C ASP A 124 -3.68 3.73 -1.76
N CYS A 125 -3.76 2.93 -2.80
CA CYS A 125 -4.95 2.85 -3.66
C CYS A 125 -4.91 1.61 -4.54
N GLY A 126 -6.05 1.28 -5.15
CA GLY A 126 -6.12 0.26 -6.20
C GLY A 126 -6.85 -1.01 -5.83
N ILE A 127 -7.09 -1.30 -4.54
CA ILE A 127 -7.75 -2.54 -4.11
C ILE A 127 -9.18 -2.71 -4.68
N THR A 128 -9.80 -1.63 -5.10
CA THR A 128 -11.14 -1.64 -5.70
C THR A 128 -11.14 -1.43 -7.22
N ALA A 129 -9.97 -1.31 -7.85
CA ALA A 129 -9.78 -0.95 -9.26
C ALA A 129 -9.93 -2.17 -10.20
N LEU A 130 -11.12 -2.76 -10.26
CA LEU A 130 -11.37 -3.99 -11.05
C LEU A 130 -11.29 -3.72 -12.56
N GLU A 131 -11.96 -2.67 -13.02
CA GLU A 131 -12.01 -2.29 -14.44
C GLU A 131 -10.66 -1.78 -14.93
N GLU A 132 -9.95 -1.05 -14.07
CA GLU A 132 -8.63 -0.51 -14.36
C GLU A 132 -7.58 -1.62 -14.46
N ALA A 133 -7.67 -2.66 -13.62
CA ALA A 133 -6.80 -3.82 -13.69
C ALA A 133 -7.01 -4.58 -15.02
N GLU A 134 -8.26 -4.75 -15.45
CA GLU A 134 -8.57 -5.34 -16.75
C GLU A 134 -8.03 -4.49 -17.90
N LEU A 135 -8.21 -3.17 -17.84
CA LEU A 135 -7.65 -2.23 -18.83
C LEU A 135 -6.13 -2.31 -18.90
N CYS A 136 -5.44 -2.40 -17.75
CA CYS A 136 -3.99 -2.61 -17.73
C CYS A 136 -3.60 -3.88 -18.48
N ARG A 137 -4.31 -4.98 -18.24
CA ARG A 137 -4.10 -6.27 -18.90
C ARG A 137 -4.30 -6.17 -20.42
N GLU A 138 -5.37 -5.52 -20.88
CA GLU A 138 -5.65 -5.30 -22.29
C GLU A 138 -4.58 -4.47 -22.99
N LEU A 139 -4.05 -3.46 -22.31
CA LEU A 139 -3.02 -2.56 -22.85
C LEU A 139 -1.58 -3.13 -22.72
N GLY A 140 -1.41 -4.31 -22.11
CA GLY A 140 -0.11 -4.90 -21.87
C GLY A 140 0.75 -4.09 -20.87
N VAL A 141 0.10 -3.46 -19.89
CA VAL A 141 0.73 -2.82 -18.74
C VAL A 141 0.59 -3.76 -17.54
N THR A 142 1.67 -4.09 -16.90
CA THR A 142 1.62 -4.88 -15.67
C THR A 142 1.18 -3.96 -14.52
N LEU A 143 0.28 -4.46 -13.67
CA LEU A 143 -0.17 -3.78 -12.48
C LEU A 143 0.21 -4.58 -11.24
N VAL A 144 0.81 -3.91 -10.27
CA VAL A 144 1.05 -4.38 -8.90
C VAL A 144 0.31 -3.41 -7.98
N ILE A 145 -0.55 -3.93 -7.13
CA ILE A 145 -1.31 -3.13 -6.16
C ILE A 145 -0.70 -3.31 -4.79
N THR A 146 -0.38 -2.19 -4.12
CA THR A 146 -0.11 -2.14 -2.68
C THR A 146 -1.09 -1.17 -2.04
N ASP A 147 -1.89 -1.68 -1.12
CA ASP A 147 -3.00 -0.95 -0.53
C ASP A 147 -3.23 -1.44 0.90
N HIS A 148 -4.01 -0.70 1.68
CA HIS A 148 -4.40 -1.04 3.05
C HIS A 148 -5.89 -0.81 3.31
N HIS A 149 -6.65 -0.43 2.28
CA HIS A 149 -8.08 -0.24 2.39
C HIS A 149 -8.85 -1.57 2.44
N GLU A 150 -10.08 -1.53 2.92
CA GLU A 150 -10.94 -2.70 2.99
C GLU A 150 -11.19 -3.33 1.61
N CYS A 151 -10.94 -4.63 1.51
CA CYS A 151 -11.19 -5.40 0.30
C CYS A 151 -12.68 -5.58 0.05
N LYS A 152 -13.08 -5.53 -1.22
CA LYS A 152 -14.40 -6.00 -1.65
C LYS A 152 -14.42 -7.51 -1.87
N GLU A 153 -15.59 -8.07 -2.21
CA GLU A 153 -15.75 -9.50 -2.50
C GLU A 153 -14.83 -10.00 -3.62
N GLN A 154 -14.53 -9.13 -4.58
CA GLN A 154 -13.64 -9.44 -5.70
C GLN A 154 -12.39 -8.59 -5.61
N LEU A 155 -11.25 -9.23 -5.84
CA LEU A 155 -9.95 -8.55 -5.96
C LEU A 155 -9.63 -8.28 -7.43
N PRO A 156 -8.92 -7.17 -7.73
CA PRO A 156 -8.42 -6.89 -9.07
C PRO A 156 -7.53 -8.01 -9.61
N GLN A 157 -7.74 -8.39 -10.87
CA GLN A 157 -6.94 -9.42 -11.53
C GLN A 157 -5.67 -8.78 -12.13
N CYS A 158 -4.58 -8.82 -11.38
CA CYS A 158 -3.29 -8.23 -11.76
C CYS A 158 -2.11 -9.12 -11.36
N ALA A 159 -0.90 -8.64 -11.51
CA ALA A 159 0.31 -9.42 -11.23
C ALA A 159 0.49 -9.75 -9.75
N ALA A 160 0.14 -8.82 -8.87
CA ALA A 160 0.15 -9.00 -7.43
C ALA A 160 -0.80 -7.98 -6.76
N VAL A 161 -1.43 -8.40 -5.68
CA VAL A 161 -2.22 -7.55 -4.78
C VAL A 161 -1.69 -7.75 -3.37
N VAL A 162 -0.98 -6.77 -2.86
CA VAL A 162 -0.43 -6.78 -1.50
C VAL A 162 -1.32 -5.89 -0.63
N ASP A 163 -2.07 -6.53 0.26
CA ASP A 163 -3.00 -5.84 1.13
C ASP A 163 -3.26 -6.67 2.41
N PRO A 164 -3.14 -6.09 3.61
CA PRO A 164 -3.35 -6.80 4.87
C PRO A 164 -4.81 -7.18 5.13
N HIS A 165 -5.79 -6.58 4.43
CA HIS A 165 -7.22 -6.87 4.56
C HIS A 165 -7.73 -7.98 3.62
N ARG A 166 -6.87 -8.56 2.79
CA ARG A 166 -7.27 -9.67 1.91
C ARG A 166 -7.93 -10.82 2.68
N PRO A 167 -8.97 -11.44 2.12
CA PRO A 167 -9.64 -12.58 2.78
C PRO A 167 -8.73 -13.80 2.95
N ASP A 168 -7.71 -13.97 2.10
CA ASP A 168 -6.73 -15.05 2.13
C ASP A 168 -5.40 -14.63 2.80
N ARG A 169 -5.40 -13.56 3.59
CA ARG A 169 -4.23 -13.03 4.26
C ARG A 169 -3.60 -14.03 5.24
N THR A 170 -2.29 -13.99 5.33
CA THR A 170 -1.49 -14.67 6.35
C THR A 170 -0.79 -13.69 7.30
N TYR A 171 -0.78 -12.41 6.97
CA TYR A 171 -0.21 -11.36 7.80
C TYR A 171 -1.10 -11.11 9.03
N PRO A 172 -0.53 -11.09 10.26
CA PRO A 172 -1.31 -11.06 11.48
C PRO A 172 -1.96 -9.70 11.78
N HIS A 173 -1.40 -8.60 11.26
CA HIS A 173 -1.83 -7.25 11.55
C HIS A 173 -2.54 -6.62 10.36
N THR A 174 -3.81 -6.24 10.55
CA THR A 174 -4.61 -5.56 9.51
C THR A 174 -4.56 -4.04 9.64
N MET A 175 -4.02 -3.51 10.74
CA MET A 175 -3.97 -2.07 11.03
C MET A 175 -2.68 -1.41 10.47
N LEU A 176 -2.18 -1.89 9.34
CA LEU A 176 -1.11 -1.22 8.60
C LEU A 176 -1.69 -0.09 7.75
N SER A 177 -1.00 1.03 7.70
CA SER A 177 -1.26 2.15 6.80
C SER A 177 0.05 2.65 6.18
#